data_bef40d4c7a6fdf1fbda513c582a0ccf0
#
_entry.id   bef40d4c7a6fdf1fbda513c582a0ccf0
#
_cell.length_a   1.000
_cell.length_b   1.000
_cell.length_c   1.000
_cell.angle_alpha   90.00
_cell.angle_beta   90.00
_cell.angle_gamma   90.00
#
_symmetry.space_group_name_H-M   'P 1'
#
loop_
_entity.id
_entity.type
_entity.pdbx_description
1 polymer ?
#
loop_
_entity_poly.entity_id
_entity_poly.type
_entity_poly.pdbx_seq_one_letter_code
_entity_poly.pdbx_strand_id
1 'polypeptide(L)'
;MNAPLLQVNDLKKHFPVRGHLLKRNASRVYAVDGVSFEIARGETLSLVGESGCGKSTVGRAILRLFDITAGQVVLDGQRIDDLSPDRLKQMRRRVQVVFQDPFSSLNPRLRVRAILAEPIRNFGLAKSSAELESKVTALMDTVRLPRDALDRRPHEFSGGQRQRICIARALAAEPDLIVCDEAVSALDVSVKAQIVNLLQDLQREFGLALLFISHDLAIVEHMTHRVAVMYLGKIVEIAPREQIFASPKHPYTKALLSAVPVPDPTISRTPIILKGDVPSPINPPSGCRFHTRCPYVFDRCRTEEPELRQRAEGQWAACHLDALPESPATA
;
A
#
# COMPACT_ATOMS: atom_id res chain seq x y z
N MET A 1 -6.89 -18.35 16.08
CA MET A 1 -6.39 -17.26 15.21
C MET A 1 -6.92 -15.97 15.80
N ASN A 2 -6.06 -14.97 16.06
CA ASN A 2 -6.52 -13.67 16.55
C ASN A 2 -7.31 -12.98 15.44
N ALA A 3 -8.39 -12.25 15.82
CA ALA A 3 -9.17 -11.46 14.87
C ALA A 3 -8.25 -10.46 14.12
N PRO A 4 -8.44 -10.26 12.81
CA PRO A 4 -7.63 -9.31 12.05
C PRO A 4 -7.85 -7.88 12.54
N LEU A 5 -6.79 -7.05 12.49
CA LEU A 5 -6.87 -5.64 12.84
C LEU A 5 -7.64 -4.85 11.76
N LEU A 6 -7.30 -5.08 10.50
CA LEU A 6 -7.97 -4.45 9.35
C LEU A 6 -8.62 -5.52 8.48
N GLN A 7 -9.88 -5.28 8.09
CA GLN A 7 -10.58 -6.07 7.07
C GLN A 7 -11.11 -5.12 5.99
N VAL A 8 -10.81 -5.44 4.76
CA VAL A 8 -11.32 -4.76 3.57
C VAL A 8 -12.15 -5.77 2.79
N ASN A 9 -13.45 -5.48 2.60
CA ASN A 9 -14.40 -6.41 2.00
C ASN A 9 -15.05 -5.77 0.78
N ASP A 10 -14.84 -6.36 -0.41
CA ASP A 10 -15.40 -5.94 -1.71
C ASP A 10 -15.29 -4.41 -1.95
N LEU A 11 -14.15 -3.83 -1.59
CA LEU A 11 -13.92 -2.40 -1.68
C LEU A 11 -13.99 -1.95 -3.14
N LYS A 12 -14.88 -0.97 -3.41
CA LYS A 12 -15.01 -0.33 -4.72
C LYS A 12 -14.83 1.17 -4.60
N LYS A 13 -14.02 1.74 -5.48
CA LYS A 13 -13.92 3.18 -5.70
C LYS A 13 -13.90 3.48 -7.17
N HIS A 14 -15.00 4.08 -7.62
CA HIS A 14 -15.19 4.52 -9.00
C HIS A 14 -15.27 6.04 -9.00
N PHE A 15 -14.45 6.68 -9.84
CA PHE A 15 -14.48 8.14 -10.00
C PHE A 15 -15.27 8.52 -11.25
N PRO A 16 -16.19 9.48 -11.19
CA PRO A 16 -16.88 9.97 -12.37
C PRO A 16 -15.89 10.71 -13.28
N VAL A 17 -15.92 10.42 -14.58
CA VAL A 17 -15.18 11.18 -15.58
C VAL A 17 -15.93 12.48 -15.85
N ARG A 18 -15.32 13.63 -15.52
CA ARG A 18 -15.87 14.94 -15.82
C ARG A 18 -15.80 15.20 -17.34
N GLY A 19 -16.91 15.28 -18.00
CA GLY A 19 -16.97 15.64 -19.43
C GLY A 19 -18.24 15.11 -20.09
N HIS A 20 -19.19 16.00 -20.36
CA HIS A 20 -20.53 15.91 -20.93
C HIS A 20 -21.69 15.92 -19.92
N LEU A 21 -22.11 17.12 -19.60
CA LEU A 21 -23.35 17.44 -18.85
C LEU A 21 -24.63 16.83 -19.46
N LEU A 22 -24.57 16.25 -20.65
CA LEU A 22 -25.72 15.78 -21.43
C LEU A 22 -25.75 14.26 -21.72
N LYS A 23 -24.78 13.44 -21.23
CA LYS A 23 -24.86 11.99 -21.44
C LYS A 23 -25.37 11.26 -20.20
N ARG A 24 -26.49 10.56 -20.36
CA ARG A 24 -27.18 9.70 -19.37
C ARG A 24 -26.29 8.57 -18.79
N ASN A 25 -25.13 8.27 -19.42
CA ASN A 25 -24.11 7.33 -18.95
C ASN A 25 -22.79 8.07 -18.74
N ALA A 26 -22.58 8.63 -17.55
CA ALA A 26 -21.29 9.16 -17.19
C ALA A 26 -20.26 8.03 -17.10
N SER A 27 -19.24 8.06 -17.96
CA SER A 27 -18.10 7.14 -17.88
C SER A 27 -17.46 7.23 -16.50
N ARG A 28 -16.98 6.11 -15.99
CA ARG A 28 -16.35 6.02 -14.66
C ARG A 28 -14.96 5.41 -14.78
N VAL A 29 -14.04 5.89 -13.95
CA VAL A 29 -12.73 5.23 -13.74
C VAL A 29 -12.90 4.20 -12.64
N TYR A 30 -12.75 2.93 -12.96
CA TYR A 30 -12.80 1.81 -12.02
C TYR A 30 -11.46 1.65 -11.33
N ALA A 31 -11.11 2.61 -10.45
CA ALA A 31 -9.79 2.66 -9.81
C ALA A 31 -9.58 1.51 -8.83
N VAL A 32 -10.60 1.11 -8.09
CA VAL A 32 -10.67 -0.08 -7.23
C VAL A 32 -12.02 -0.72 -7.47
N ASP A 33 -12.04 -2.04 -7.71
CA ASP A 33 -13.25 -2.72 -8.18
C ASP A 33 -13.39 -4.13 -7.60
N GLY A 34 -13.70 -4.21 -6.31
CA GLY A 34 -13.91 -5.46 -5.60
C GLY A 34 -12.64 -6.02 -4.96
N VAL A 35 -11.91 -5.18 -4.22
CA VAL A 35 -10.70 -5.59 -3.50
C VAL A 35 -11.06 -6.07 -2.09
N SER A 36 -10.58 -7.28 -1.73
CA SER A 36 -10.76 -7.85 -0.40
C SER A 36 -9.44 -8.39 0.16
N PHE A 37 -9.11 -8.04 1.40
CA PHE A 37 -7.96 -8.56 2.14
C PHE A 37 -8.08 -8.24 3.62
N GLU A 38 -7.22 -8.86 4.43
CA GLU A 38 -7.12 -8.64 5.86
C GLU A 38 -5.67 -8.37 6.25
N ILE A 39 -5.47 -7.64 7.34
CA ILE A 39 -4.16 -7.43 7.97
C ILE A 39 -4.28 -7.75 9.46
N ALA A 40 -3.42 -8.62 9.96
CA ALA A 40 -3.33 -8.94 11.38
C ALA A 40 -2.55 -7.87 12.16
N ARG A 41 -2.65 -7.87 13.48
CA ARG A 41 -1.79 -7.03 14.32
C ARG A 41 -0.32 -7.43 14.16
N GLY A 42 0.56 -6.44 14.02
CA GLY A 42 1.99 -6.69 13.80
C GLY A 42 2.33 -7.25 12.41
N GLU A 43 1.38 -7.36 11.49
CA GLU A 43 1.60 -7.83 10.13
C GLU A 43 1.93 -6.70 9.17
N THR A 44 2.85 -6.95 8.24
CA THR A 44 3.01 -6.14 7.02
C THR A 44 2.35 -6.88 5.86
N LEU A 45 1.30 -6.28 5.27
CA LEU A 45 0.79 -6.65 3.96
C LEU A 45 1.31 -5.66 2.92
N SER A 46 2.01 -6.15 1.91
CA SER A 46 2.39 -5.30 0.77
C SER A 46 1.36 -5.38 -0.34
N LEU A 47 1.00 -4.20 -0.89
CA LEU A 47 0.17 -4.07 -2.07
C LEU A 47 1.04 -3.63 -3.25
N VAL A 48 1.22 -4.51 -4.24
CA VAL A 48 2.13 -4.31 -5.37
C VAL A 48 1.42 -4.33 -6.71
N GLY A 49 2.05 -3.80 -7.75
CA GLY A 49 1.55 -3.77 -9.13
C GLY A 49 2.04 -2.55 -9.89
N GLU A 50 1.75 -2.49 -11.19
CA GLU A 50 2.14 -1.36 -12.06
C GLU A 50 1.54 -0.02 -11.59
N SER A 51 2.16 1.09 -11.99
CA SER A 51 1.64 2.43 -11.71
C SER A 51 0.22 2.58 -12.27
N GLY A 52 -0.67 3.25 -11.52
CA GLY A 52 -2.06 3.46 -11.92
C GLY A 52 -3.01 2.26 -11.73
N CYS A 53 -2.56 1.11 -11.21
CA CYS A 53 -3.45 -0.04 -10.98
C CYS A 53 -4.42 0.11 -9.78
N GLY A 54 -4.32 1.21 -9.01
CA GLY A 54 -5.27 1.54 -7.93
C GLY A 54 -4.74 1.40 -6.50
N LYS A 55 -3.47 1.05 -6.28
CA LYS A 55 -2.85 0.82 -4.95
C LYS A 55 -3.05 2.00 -3.98
N SER A 56 -2.62 3.20 -4.37
CA SER A 56 -2.77 4.40 -3.54
C SER A 56 -4.24 4.76 -3.30
N THR A 57 -5.14 4.40 -4.25
CA THR A 57 -6.58 4.58 -4.06
C THR A 57 -7.11 3.67 -2.95
N VAL A 58 -6.64 2.43 -2.85
CA VAL A 58 -6.97 1.52 -1.73
C VAL A 58 -6.51 2.12 -0.41
N GLY A 59 -5.25 2.55 -0.29
CA GLY A 59 -4.72 3.18 0.93
C GLY A 59 -5.52 4.42 1.35
N ARG A 60 -5.81 5.31 0.41
CA ARG A 60 -6.60 6.53 0.66
C ARG A 60 -8.06 6.24 1.01
N ALA A 61 -8.66 5.17 0.48
CA ALA A 61 -9.99 4.72 0.85
C ALA A 61 -10.04 4.22 2.30
N ILE A 62 -9.03 3.45 2.74
CA ILE A 62 -8.89 2.99 4.12
C ILE A 62 -8.74 4.16 5.09
N LEU A 63 -7.95 5.16 4.72
CA LEU A 63 -7.78 6.42 5.48
C LEU A 63 -9.05 7.31 5.45
N ARG A 64 -10.05 6.92 4.67
CA ARG A 64 -11.24 7.73 4.44
C ARG A 64 -10.91 9.19 4.05
N LEU A 65 -10.01 9.35 3.07
CA LEU A 65 -9.72 10.65 2.46
C LEU A 65 -10.77 11.01 1.40
N PHE A 66 -11.57 10.04 0.99
CA PHE A 66 -12.77 10.15 0.16
C PHE A 66 -13.73 9.00 0.47
N ASP A 67 -15.00 9.16 0.13
CA ASP A 67 -15.99 8.11 0.32
C ASP A 67 -15.76 6.97 -0.69
N ILE A 68 -15.99 5.73 -0.25
CA ILE A 68 -15.97 4.54 -1.11
C ILE A 68 -17.25 4.49 -1.96
N THR A 69 -17.24 3.75 -3.06
CA THR A 69 -18.43 3.55 -3.91
C THR A 69 -19.27 2.39 -3.40
N ALA A 70 -18.63 1.33 -2.92
CA ALA A 70 -19.25 0.15 -2.31
C ALA A 70 -18.22 -0.63 -1.50
N GLY A 71 -18.68 -1.64 -0.77
CA GLY A 71 -17.86 -2.48 0.08
C GLY A 71 -17.81 -1.98 1.53
N GLN A 72 -16.84 -2.47 2.28
CA GLN A 72 -16.69 -2.15 3.71
C GLN A 72 -15.22 -2.11 4.10
N VAL A 73 -14.89 -1.21 5.03
CA VAL A 73 -13.60 -1.18 5.72
C VAL A 73 -13.86 -1.28 7.21
N VAL A 74 -13.29 -2.32 7.84
CA VAL A 74 -13.47 -2.61 9.27
C VAL A 74 -12.10 -2.55 9.94
N LEU A 75 -11.98 -1.76 10.99
CA LEU A 75 -10.80 -1.66 11.83
C LEU A 75 -11.13 -2.16 13.24
N ASP A 76 -10.46 -3.22 13.67
CA ASP A 76 -10.64 -3.80 15.01
C ASP A 76 -12.11 -4.11 15.34
N GLY A 77 -12.82 -4.72 14.38
CA GLY A 77 -14.24 -5.05 14.49
C GLY A 77 -15.20 -3.88 14.28
N GLN A 78 -14.70 -2.64 14.14
CA GLN A 78 -15.54 -1.47 13.90
C GLN A 78 -15.50 -1.05 12.43
N ARG A 79 -16.66 -0.97 11.79
CA ARG A 79 -16.80 -0.41 10.45
C ARG A 79 -16.45 1.08 10.45
N ILE A 80 -15.56 1.51 9.54
CA ILE A 80 -15.02 2.88 9.51
C ILE A 80 -15.44 3.69 8.29
N ASP A 81 -15.88 3.06 7.22
CA ASP A 81 -16.27 3.71 5.97
C ASP A 81 -17.61 4.50 6.06
N ASP A 82 -18.40 4.23 7.09
CA ASP A 82 -19.71 4.90 7.33
C ASP A 82 -19.73 5.79 8.59
N LEU A 83 -18.60 5.98 9.28
CA LEU A 83 -18.54 6.79 10.49
C LEU A 83 -18.90 8.26 10.24
N SER A 84 -19.58 8.86 11.23
CA SER A 84 -19.74 10.31 11.29
C SER A 84 -18.39 11.04 11.44
N PRO A 85 -18.28 12.32 11.05
CA PRO A 85 -17.03 13.08 11.13
C PRO A 85 -16.36 13.05 12.51
N ASP A 86 -17.13 13.12 13.60
CA ASP A 86 -16.58 13.12 14.97
C ASP A 86 -15.99 11.76 15.35
N ARG A 87 -16.68 10.66 15.03
CA ARG A 87 -16.17 9.31 15.26
C ARG A 87 -14.99 9.01 14.35
N LEU A 88 -15.00 9.52 13.12
CA LEU A 88 -13.90 9.37 12.17
C LEU A 88 -12.62 10.05 12.68
N LYS A 89 -12.73 11.20 13.36
CA LYS A 89 -11.58 11.87 13.98
C LYS A 89 -10.87 10.97 14.99
N GLN A 90 -11.61 10.28 15.85
CA GLN A 90 -11.04 9.32 16.81
C GLN A 90 -10.38 8.12 16.11
N MET A 91 -11.02 7.64 15.03
CA MET A 91 -10.50 6.52 14.25
C MET A 91 -9.22 6.87 13.49
N ARG A 92 -9.10 8.12 13.00
CA ARG A 92 -7.88 8.64 12.35
C ARG A 92 -6.65 8.64 13.26
N ARG A 93 -6.81 8.69 14.59
CA ARG A 93 -5.71 8.45 15.52
C ARG A 93 -5.10 7.06 15.30
N ARG A 94 -5.95 6.03 15.15
CA ARG A 94 -5.55 4.63 15.05
C ARG A 94 -4.97 4.24 13.70
N VAL A 95 -5.28 4.99 12.62
CA VAL A 95 -4.80 4.75 11.26
C VAL A 95 -4.09 5.99 10.75
N GLN A 96 -2.79 5.87 10.54
CA GLN A 96 -1.94 6.95 10.08
C GLN A 96 -1.35 6.66 8.71
N VAL A 97 -0.72 7.67 8.09
CA VAL A 97 -0.15 7.55 6.74
C VAL A 97 1.23 8.18 6.65
N VAL A 98 2.10 7.51 5.90
CA VAL A 98 3.38 8.04 5.43
C VAL A 98 3.30 8.11 3.90
N PHE A 99 3.27 9.32 3.35
CA PHE A 99 3.14 9.55 1.91
C PHE A 99 4.47 9.44 1.16
N GLN A 100 4.36 9.32 -0.16
CA GLN A 100 5.45 9.18 -1.12
C GLN A 100 6.43 10.36 -1.09
N ASP A 101 5.91 11.58 -1.08
CA ASP A 101 6.71 12.80 -1.14
C ASP A 101 6.81 13.47 0.26
N PRO A 102 7.98 13.38 0.92
CA PRO A 102 8.16 14.02 2.21
C PRO A 102 8.24 15.55 2.12
N PHE A 103 8.50 16.12 0.93
CA PHE A 103 8.56 17.57 0.76
C PHE A 103 7.17 18.20 0.82
N SER A 104 6.19 17.62 0.15
CA SER A 104 4.80 18.11 0.16
C SER A 104 4.04 17.70 1.43
N SER A 105 4.54 16.69 2.16
CA SER A 105 3.87 16.15 3.36
C SER A 105 4.11 16.96 4.62
N LEU A 106 5.15 17.78 4.68
CA LEU A 106 5.50 18.61 5.83
C LEU A 106 5.25 20.08 5.54
N ASN A 107 4.59 20.80 6.46
CA ASN A 107 4.43 22.25 6.31
C ASN A 107 5.80 22.95 6.42
N PRO A 108 6.32 23.57 5.35
CA PRO A 108 7.67 24.13 5.35
C PRO A 108 7.85 25.36 6.25
N ARG A 109 6.74 25.95 6.73
CA ARG A 109 6.75 27.12 7.62
C ARG A 109 6.89 26.75 9.09
N LEU A 110 6.55 25.51 9.45
CA LEU A 110 6.62 25.03 10.83
C LEU A 110 7.99 24.45 11.15
N ARG A 111 8.40 24.53 12.41
CA ARG A 111 9.53 23.78 12.94
C ARG A 111 9.13 22.33 13.20
N VAL A 112 10.10 21.40 13.21
CA VAL A 112 9.86 19.97 13.44
C VAL A 112 9.12 19.75 14.77
N ARG A 113 9.50 20.46 15.82
CA ARG A 113 8.81 20.45 17.12
C ARG A 113 7.31 20.67 16.99
N ALA A 114 6.89 21.69 16.22
CA ALA A 114 5.48 22.01 16.02
C ALA A 114 4.77 20.93 15.20
N ILE A 115 5.43 20.37 14.17
CA ILE A 115 4.91 19.28 13.33
C ILE A 115 4.64 18.03 14.16
N LEU A 116 5.57 17.64 15.04
CA LEU A 116 5.41 16.46 15.89
C LEU A 116 4.44 16.67 17.06
N ALA A 117 4.36 17.89 17.57
CA ALA A 117 3.43 18.24 18.65
C ALA A 117 1.95 18.30 18.19
N GLU A 118 1.71 18.56 16.89
CA GLU A 118 0.36 18.72 16.33
C GLU A 118 -0.53 17.48 16.55
N PRO A 119 -0.14 16.25 16.15
CA PRO A 119 -0.96 15.06 16.41
C PRO A 119 -1.18 14.81 17.90
N ILE A 120 -0.16 14.99 18.74
CA ILE A 120 -0.26 14.77 20.20
C ILE A 120 -1.32 15.69 20.80
N ARG A 121 -1.32 16.99 20.41
CA ARG A 121 -2.33 17.96 20.86
C ARG A 121 -3.72 17.64 20.31
N ASN A 122 -3.81 17.36 19.02
CA ASN A 122 -5.09 17.12 18.33
C ASN A 122 -5.86 15.92 18.90
N PHE A 123 -5.12 14.91 19.40
CA PHE A 123 -5.69 13.70 19.98
C PHE A 123 -5.65 13.69 21.51
N GLY A 124 -5.17 14.78 22.16
CA GLY A 124 -5.16 14.89 23.61
C GLY A 124 -4.23 13.90 24.30
N LEU A 125 -3.09 13.56 23.66
CA LEU A 125 -2.16 12.54 24.16
C LEU A 125 -1.13 13.05 25.16
N ALA A 126 -1.18 14.32 25.55
CA ALA A 126 -0.38 14.91 26.60
C ALA A 126 -1.23 15.78 27.51
N LYS A 127 -1.06 15.65 28.82
CA LYS A 127 -1.81 16.37 29.85
C LYS A 127 -1.13 17.68 30.26
N SER A 128 0.14 17.86 29.92
CA SER A 128 0.93 19.05 30.25
C SER A 128 1.92 19.40 29.14
N SER A 129 2.43 20.63 29.14
CA SER A 129 3.48 21.05 28.22
C SER A 129 4.79 20.25 28.42
N ALA A 130 5.10 19.85 29.63
CA ALA A 130 6.27 19.04 29.94
C ALA A 130 6.14 17.61 29.35
N GLU A 131 4.96 17.00 29.47
CA GLU A 131 4.68 15.69 28.86
C GLU A 131 4.72 15.76 27.33
N LEU A 132 4.14 16.82 26.75
CA LEU A 132 4.19 17.07 25.30
C LEU A 132 5.64 17.15 24.82
N GLU A 133 6.48 17.92 25.52
CA GLU A 133 7.90 18.08 25.17
C GLU A 133 8.66 16.76 25.29
N SER A 134 8.41 16.00 26.34
CA SER A 134 9.00 14.67 26.54
C SER A 134 8.64 13.72 25.40
N LYS A 135 7.35 13.66 24.99
CA LYS A 135 6.89 12.83 23.87
C LYS A 135 7.51 13.26 22.54
N VAL A 136 7.56 14.56 22.26
CA VAL A 136 8.16 15.09 21.03
C VAL A 136 9.65 14.75 20.95
N THR A 137 10.37 14.86 22.08
CA THR A 137 11.80 14.51 22.16
C THR A 137 12.03 13.01 21.96
N ALA A 138 11.21 12.16 22.59
CA ALA A 138 11.26 10.72 22.42
C ALA A 138 11.03 10.28 20.97
N LEU A 139 10.13 10.94 20.24
CA LEU A 139 9.90 10.66 18.82
C LEU A 139 11.14 10.90 17.96
N MET A 140 11.96 11.91 18.27
CA MET A 140 13.22 12.13 17.55
C MET A 140 14.20 10.97 17.76
N ASP A 141 14.33 10.50 19.00
CA ASP A 141 15.16 9.34 19.30
C ASP A 141 14.67 8.09 18.57
N THR A 142 13.35 7.84 18.62
CA THR A 142 12.68 6.71 17.96
C THR A 142 13.00 6.66 16.46
N VAL A 143 13.02 7.82 15.77
CA VAL A 143 13.36 7.86 14.32
C VAL A 143 14.84 8.13 14.07
N ARG A 144 15.69 8.08 15.11
CA ARG A 144 17.15 8.24 15.03
C ARG A 144 17.55 9.58 14.43
N LEU A 145 16.92 10.66 14.89
CA LEU A 145 17.28 12.04 14.57
C LEU A 145 17.78 12.76 15.82
N PRO A 146 18.73 13.68 15.70
CA PRO A 146 19.26 14.43 16.85
C PRO A 146 18.19 15.36 17.42
N ARG A 147 18.11 15.44 18.76
CA ARG A 147 17.11 16.25 19.50
C ARG A 147 17.23 17.74 19.24
N ASP A 148 18.45 18.24 19.01
CA ASP A 148 18.73 19.66 18.69
C ASP A 148 18.12 20.09 17.34
N ALA A 149 17.79 19.12 16.47
CA ALA A 149 17.15 19.39 15.20
C ALA A 149 15.63 19.71 15.31
N LEU A 150 15.02 19.62 16.50
CA LEU A 150 13.61 19.97 16.74
C LEU A 150 13.25 21.41 16.35
N ASP A 151 14.18 22.33 16.47
CA ASP A 151 13.95 23.75 16.18
C ASP A 151 14.20 24.15 14.73
N ARG A 152 14.69 23.21 13.92
CA ARG A 152 14.90 23.38 12.47
C ARG A 152 13.58 23.23 11.70
N ARG A 153 13.58 23.74 10.46
CA ARG A 153 12.47 23.63 9.51
C ARG A 153 12.72 22.49 8.52
N PRO A 154 11.66 21.91 7.89
CA PRO A 154 11.78 20.79 6.96
C PRO A 154 12.81 20.99 5.83
N HIS A 155 12.97 22.21 5.30
CA HIS A 155 13.92 22.48 4.22
C HIS A 155 15.40 22.36 4.62
N GLU A 156 15.70 22.33 5.92
CA GLU A 156 17.05 22.16 6.47
C GLU A 156 17.49 20.70 6.60
N PHE A 157 16.65 19.74 6.18
CA PHE A 157 16.88 18.31 6.26
C PHE A 157 17.02 17.67 4.88
N SER A 158 17.81 16.58 4.82
CA SER A 158 17.85 15.71 3.62
C SER A 158 16.53 14.98 3.40
N GLY A 159 16.33 14.42 2.19
CA GLY A 159 15.12 13.65 1.86
C GLY A 159 14.84 12.51 2.86
N GLY A 160 15.86 11.72 3.21
CA GLY A 160 15.73 10.64 4.18
C GLY A 160 15.42 11.11 5.59
N GLN A 161 16.01 12.25 6.03
CA GLN A 161 15.69 12.84 7.31
C GLN A 161 14.26 13.38 7.36
N ARG A 162 13.78 14.00 6.27
CA ARG A 162 12.36 14.42 6.16
C ARG A 162 11.41 13.21 6.23
N GLN A 163 11.78 12.11 5.56
CA GLN A 163 10.98 10.88 5.64
C GLN A 163 10.89 10.34 7.07
N ARG A 164 12.00 10.38 7.83
CA ARG A 164 12.00 10.04 9.26
C ARG A 164 11.08 10.96 10.08
N ILE A 165 11.03 12.26 9.77
CA ILE A 165 10.10 13.20 10.41
C ILE A 165 8.63 12.85 10.04
N CYS A 166 8.33 12.47 8.80
CA CYS A 166 7.00 12.00 8.41
C CYS A 166 6.58 10.74 9.17
N ILE A 167 7.52 9.79 9.36
CA ILE A 167 7.29 8.59 10.17
C ILE A 167 7.06 8.97 11.65
N ALA A 168 7.90 9.85 12.22
CA ALA A 168 7.71 10.33 13.59
C ALA A 168 6.36 11.02 13.81
N ARG A 169 5.92 11.82 12.83
CA ARG A 169 4.59 12.46 12.85
C ARG A 169 3.46 11.43 12.86
N ALA A 170 3.56 10.36 12.06
CA ALA A 170 2.58 9.29 12.07
C ALA A 170 2.57 8.55 13.42
N LEU A 171 3.72 8.25 13.98
CA LEU A 171 3.86 7.61 15.30
C LEU A 171 3.35 8.49 16.45
N ALA A 172 3.41 9.83 16.32
CA ALA A 172 2.95 10.78 17.34
C ALA A 172 1.46 10.62 17.70
N ALA A 173 0.67 9.99 16.85
CA ALA A 173 -0.74 9.65 17.11
C ALA A 173 -0.89 8.32 17.87
N GLU A 174 0.17 7.56 18.11
CA GLU A 174 0.14 6.21 18.70
C GLU A 174 -0.82 5.29 17.91
N PRO A 175 -0.57 5.04 16.59
CA PRO A 175 -1.48 4.30 15.72
C PRO A 175 -1.39 2.79 15.92
N ASP A 176 -2.44 2.06 15.50
CA ASP A 176 -2.41 0.61 15.35
C ASP A 176 -1.95 0.20 13.94
N LEU A 177 -2.28 1.02 12.92
CA LEU A 177 -2.00 0.78 11.50
C LEU A 177 -1.34 1.99 10.86
N ILE A 178 -0.28 1.76 10.08
CA ILE A 178 0.30 2.79 9.22
C ILE A 178 0.19 2.35 7.76
N VAL A 179 -0.40 3.22 6.93
CA VAL A 179 -0.40 3.08 5.47
C VAL A 179 0.86 3.78 4.93
N CYS A 180 1.78 3.01 4.38
CA CYS A 180 2.99 3.51 3.72
C CYS A 180 2.72 3.60 2.20
N ASP A 181 2.25 4.77 1.72
CA ASP A 181 1.93 4.98 0.29
C ASP A 181 3.20 5.41 -0.47
N GLU A 182 3.91 4.43 -1.05
CA GLU A 182 5.20 4.60 -1.76
C GLU A 182 6.26 5.36 -0.93
N ALA A 183 6.27 5.13 0.38
CA ALA A 183 7.02 5.90 1.37
C ALA A 183 8.55 5.95 1.16
N VAL A 184 9.11 5.16 0.26
CA VAL A 184 10.55 5.09 -0.02
C VAL A 184 10.92 5.32 -1.48
N SER A 185 9.93 5.51 -2.37
CA SER A 185 10.17 5.56 -3.83
C SER A 185 11.04 6.75 -4.28
N ALA A 186 10.92 7.88 -3.59
CA ALA A 186 11.64 9.12 -3.91
C ALA A 186 13.05 9.23 -3.27
N LEU A 187 13.56 8.15 -2.66
CA LEU A 187 14.81 8.15 -1.92
C LEU A 187 15.91 7.37 -2.67
N ASP A 188 17.17 7.70 -2.40
CA ASP A 188 18.32 6.93 -2.88
C ASP A 188 18.37 5.52 -2.28
N VAL A 189 18.99 4.57 -2.98
CA VAL A 189 19.02 3.15 -2.63
C VAL A 189 19.46 2.89 -1.18
N SER A 190 20.56 3.54 -0.74
CA SER A 190 21.07 3.38 0.62
C SER A 190 20.13 3.95 1.68
N VAL A 191 19.46 5.06 1.37
CA VAL A 191 18.49 5.70 2.26
C VAL A 191 17.20 4.89 2.31
N LYS A 192 16.75 4.31 1.18
CA LYS A 192 15.60 3.37 1.15
C LYS A 192 15.80 2.24 2.16
N ALA A 193 16.96 1.56 2.12
CA ALA A 193 17.26 0.46 3.03
C ALA A 193 17.20 0.90 4.52
N GLN A 194 17.72 2.07 4.83
CA GLN A 194 17.67 2.62 6.20
C GLN A 194 16.22 2.89 6.66
N ILE A 195 15.35 3.43 5.80
CA ILE A 195 13.94 3.69 6.14
C ILE A 195 13.15 2.38 6.27
N VAL A 196 13.40 1.40 5.41
CA VAL A 196 12.80 0.06 5.49
C VAL A 196 13.15 -0.62 6.81
N ASN A 197 14.45 -0.65 7.17
CA ASN A 197 14.89 -1.20 8.45
C ASN A 197 14.27 -0.45 9.64
N LEU A 198 14.20 0.87 9.59
CA LEU A 198 13.52 1.66 10.61
C LEU A 198 12.05 1.25 10.77
N LEU A 199 11.29 1.12 9.67
CA LEU A 199 9.89 0.71 9.73
C LEU A 199 9.72 -0.71 10.29
N GLN A 200 10.61 -1.64 9.98
CA GLN A 200 10.61 -2.99 10.56
C GLN A 200 10.91 -2.98 12.07
N ASP A 201 11.88 -2.16 12.51
CA ASP A 201 12.20 -2.01 13.92
C ASP A 201 11.00 -1.44 14.69
N LEU A 202 10.39 -0.37 14.16
CA LEU A 202 9.19 0.25 14.74
C LEU A 202 8.00 -0.71 14.77
N GLN A 203 7.81 -1.53 13.72
CA GLN A 203 6.77 -2.55 13.69
C GLN A 203 6.94 -3.55 14.84
N ARG A 204 8.17 -4.04 15.05
CA ARG A 204 8.47 -5.00 16.13
C ARG A 204 8.34 -4.37 17.52
N GLU A 205 8.83 -3.14 17.68
CA GLU A 205 8.83 -2.43 18.95
C GLU A 205 7.41 -2.05 19.41
N PHE A 206 6.59 -1.54 18.50
CA PHE A 206 5.24 -1.02 18.82
C PHE A 206 4.10 -1.98 18.42
N GLY A 207 4.39 -3.13 17.84
CA GLY A 207 3.36 -4.07 17.37
C GLY A 207 2.49 -3.52 16.23
N LEU A 208 3.03 -2.60 15.43
CA LEU A 208 2.31 -1.92 14.36
C LEU A 208 1.92 -2.87 13.23
N ALA A 209 0.71 -2.71 12.70
CA ALA A 209 0.37 -3.26 11.40
C ALA A 209 0.76 -2.27 10.30
N LEU A 210 1.25 -2.78 9.16
CA LEU A 210 1.63 -1.95 8.03
C LEU A 210 0.90 -2.39 6.75
N LEU A 211 0.27 -1.44 6.06
CA LEU A 211 -0.09 -1.60 4.66
C LEU A 211 0.99 -0.89 3.82
N PHE A 212 1.88 -1.69 3.23
CA PHE A 212 3.02 -1.17 2.48
C PHE A 212 2.73 -1.18 0.98
N ILE A 213 2.52 -0.01 0.39
CA ILE A 213 2.25 0.16 -1.04
C ILE A 213 3.57 0.45 -1.74
N SER A 214 3.96 -0.39 -2.70
CA SER A 214 5.21 -0.22 -3.44
C SER A 214 5.10 -0.83 -4.85
N HIS A 215 5.93 -0.33 -5.76
CA HIS A 215 6.23 -0.96 -7.04
C HIS A 215 7.62 -1.63 -7.05
N ASP A 216 8.41 -1.48 -5.99
CA ASP A 216 9.75 -2.06 -5.84
C ASP A 216 9.66 -3.41 -5.12
N LEU A 217 9.69 -4.50 -5.91
CA LEU A 217 9.52 -5.86 -5.41
C LEU A 217 10.71 -6.33 -4.56
N ALA A 218 11.92 -5.81 -4.78
CA ALA A 218 13.08 -6.15 -3.96
C ALA A 218 12.89 -5.65 -2.52
N ILE A 219 12.36 -4.45 -2.33
CA ILE A 219 12.01 -3.93 -1.01
C ILE A 219 10.88 -4.74 -0.38
N VAL A 220 9.86 -5.07 -1.17
CA VAL A 220 8.71 -5.86 -0.73
C VAL A 220 9.16 -7.24 -0.24
N GLU A 221 10.04 -7.93 -0.96
CA GLU A 221 10.59 -9.22 -0.55
C GLU A 221 11.24 -9.16 0.84
N HIS A 222 11.94 -8.06 1.15
CA HIS A 222 12.65 -7.90 2.41
C HIS A 222 11.72 -7.53 3.59
N MET A 223 10.66 -6.76 3.34
CA MET A 223 9.88 -6.11 4.40
C MET A 223 8.59 -6.83 4.77
N THR A 224 8.00 -7.62 3.88
CA THR A 224 6.61 -8.06 4.00
C THR A 224 6.43 -9.45 4.60
N HIS A 225 5.25 -9.69 5.20
CA HIS A 225 4.79 -11.03 5.59
C HIS A 225 3.95 -11.64 4.47
N ARG A 226 3.03 -10.85 3.89
CA ARG A 226 2.16 -11.26 2.79
C ARG A 226 2.15 -10.20 1.71
N VAL A 227 1.95 -10.64 0.46
CA VAL A 227 1.89 -9.77 -0.71
C VAL A 227 0.55 -9.93 -1.40
N ALA A 228 -0.12 -8.82 -1.70
CA ALA A 228 -1.27 -8.73 -2.58
C ALA A 228 -0.87 -8.04 -3.88
N VAL A 229 -0.98 -8.76 -4.99
CA VAL A 229 -0.64 -8.26 -6.33
C VAL A 229 -1.90 -7.68 -6.97
N MET A 230 -1.83 -6.43 -7.37
CA MET A 230 -2.98 -5.69 -7.92
C MET A 230 -2.78 -5.36 -9.39
N TYR A 231 -3.78 -5.63 -10.20
CA TYR A 231 -3.83 -5.28 -11.61
C TYR A 231 -5.17 -4.64 -11.96
N LEU A 232 -5.16 -3.47 -12.57
CA LEU A 232 -6.33 -2.74 -13.09
C LEU A 232 -7.53 -2.76 -12.11
N GLY A 233 -7.30 -2.34 -10.86
CA GLY A 233 -8.32 -2.20 -9.82
C GLY A 233 -8.70 -3.48 -9.07
N LYS A 234 -8.07 -4.63 -9.32
CA LYS A 234 -8.36 -5.92 -8.70
C LYS A 234 -7.12 -6.59 -8.12
N ILE A 235 -7.28 -7.35 -7.04
CA ILE A 235 -6.25 -8.28 -6.57
C ILE A 235 -6.29 -9.50 -7.48
N VAL A 236 -5.15 -9.81 -8.10
CA VAL A 236 -4.98 -10.97 -8.97
C VAL A 236 -4.29 -12.14 -8.27
N GLU A 237 -3.51 -11.87 -7.24
CA GLU A 237 -2.89 -12.88 -6.40
C GLU A 237 -2.62 -12.31 -5.01
N ILE A 238 -2.79 -13.13 -3.95
CA ILE A 238 -2.42 -12.82 -2.58
C ILE A 238 -1.90 -14.08 -1.89
N ALA A 239 -0.73 -13.96 -1.27
CA ALA A 239 -0.10 -15.08 -0.57
C ALA A 239 0.98 -14.62 0.43
N PRO A 240 1.50 -15.54 1.29
CA PRO A 240 2.75 -15.33 2.00
C PRO A 240 3.89 -14.96 1.06
N ARG A 241 4.79 -14.11 1.53
CA ARG A 241 5.94 -13.63 0.76
C ARG A 241 6.70 -14.77 0.06
N GLU A 242 7.04 -15.81 0.82
CA GLU A 242 7.83 -16.93 0.33
C GLU A 242 7.16 -17.61 -0.89
N GLN A 243 5.83 -17.74 -0.86
CA GLN A 243 5.09 -18.37 -1.94
C GLN A 243 4.99 -17.47 -3.18
N ILE A 244 4.78 -16.17 -3.01
CA ILE A 244 4.76 -15.23 -4.14
C ILE A 244 6.08 -15.25 -4.89
N PHE A 245 7.21 -15.20 -4.18
CA PHE A 245 8.54 -15.11 -4.80
C PHE A 245 9.04 -16.45 -5.34
N ALA A 246 8.70 -17.57 -4.69
CA ALA A 246 9.14 -18.90 -5.12
C ALA A 246 8.23 -19.55 -6.17
N SER A 247 6.91 -19.38 -6.06
CA SER A 247 5.93 -20.10 -6.90
C SER A 247 4.67 -19.27 -7.16
N PRO A 248 4.77 -18.17 -7.93
CA PRO A 248 3.61 -17.36 -8.30
C PRO A 248 2.57 -18.17 -9.07
N LYS A 249 1.29 -17.89 -8.84
CA LYS A 249 0.15 -18.61 -9.46
C LYS A 249 -0.58 -17.77 -10.50
N HIS A 250 -0.25 -16.49 -10.65
CA HIS A 250 -0.83 -15.64 -11.69
C HIS A 250 0.25 -15.22 -12.71
N PRO A 251 -0.03 -15.26 -14.02
CA PRO A 251 0.94 -14.89 -15.06
C PRO A 251 1.51 -13.48 -14.91
N TYR A 252 0.70 -12.53 -14.45
CA TYR A 252 1.14 -11.16 -14.19
C TYR A 252 2.16 -11.10 -13.05
N THR A 253 1.93 -11.84 -11.96
CA THR A 253 2.89 -11.93 -10.84
C THR A 253 4.22 -12.52 -11.32
N LYS A 254 4.17 -13.60 -12.13
CA LYS A 254 5.37 -14.22 -12.73
C LYS A 254 6.14 -13.21 -13.59
N ALA A 255 5.43 -12.41 -14.40
CA ALA A 255 6.05 -11.38 -15.24
C ALA A 255 6.69 -10.27 -14.40
N LEU A 256 6.00 -9.75 -13.37
CA LEU A 256 6.55 -8.74 -12.46
C LEU A 256 7.83 -9.23 -11.77
N LEU A 257 7.84 -10.46 -11.26
CA LEU A 257 8.99 -11.05 -10.58
C LEU A 257 10.16 -11.31 -11.53
N SER A 258 9.88 -11.64 -12.80
CA SER A 258 10.94 -11.84 -13.81
C SER A 258 11.70 -10.56 -14.14
N ALA A 259 11.13 -9.40 -13.89
CA ALA A 259 11.74 -8.09 -14.13
C ALA A 259 12.57 -7.58 -12.94
N VAL A 260 12.55 -8.27 -11.79
CA VAL A 260 13.35 -7.90 -10.62
C VAL A 260 14.81 -8.26 -10.86
N PRO A 261 15.75 -7.28 -10.79
CA PRO A 261 17.16 -7.57 -10.91
C PRO A 261 17.65 -8.50 -9.79
N VAL A 262 18.39 -9.54 -10.14
CA VAL A 262 19.06 -10.42 -9.16
C VAL A 262 20.47 -9.89 -8.96
N PRO A 263 20.92 -9.67 -7.70
CA PRO A 263 22.26 -9.17 -7.43
C PRO A 263 23.38 -10.21 -7.66
N ASP A 264 23.06 -11.36 -8.23
CA ASP A 264 24.00 -12.41 -8.58
C ASP A 264 24.26 -12.42 -10.10
N PRO A 265 25.47 -12.07 -10.58
CA PRO A 265 25.80 -12.03 -12.00
C PRO A 265 25.82 -13.41 -12.66
N THR A 266 25.83 -14.49 -11.89
CA THR A 266 25.83 -15.87 -12.42
C THR A 266 24.41 -16.33 -12.78
N ILE A 267 23.37 -15.67 -12.27
CA ILE A 267 21.96 -15.99 -12.53
C ILE A 267 21.44 -15.15 -13.68
N SER A 268 21.34 -15.74 -14.87
CA SER A 268 20.67 -15.10 -16.01
C SER A 268 19.16 -15.34 -15.92
N ARG A 269 18.37 -14.31 -15.62
CA ARG A 269 16.91 -14.35 -15.76
C ARG A 269 16.51 -13.65 -17.05
N THR A 270 15.71 -14.29 -17.87
CA THR A 270 15.11 -13.65 -19.06
C THR A 270 13.79 -12.99 -18.63
N PRO A 271 13.70 -11.65 -18.67
CA PRO A 271 12.46 -10.97 -18.31
C PRO A 271 11.31 -11.38 -19.24
N ILE A 272 10.14 -11.63 -18.66
CA ILE A 272 8.92 -11.87 -19.45
C ILE A 272 8.40 -10.51 -19.90
N ILE A 273 8.59 -10.22 -21.20
CA ILE A 273 8.14 -8.96 -21.80
C ILE A 273 6.63 -9.07 -22.07
N LEU A 274 5.86 -8.26 -21.34
CA LEU A 274 4.42 -8.14 -21.55
C LEU A 274 4.16 -7.30 -22.80
N LYS A 275 3.43 -7.84 -23.77
CA LYS A 275 3.06 -7.14 -25.00
C LYS A 275 1.86 -6.21 -24.75
N GLY A 276 1.86 -5.05 -25.39
CA GLY A 276 0.79 -4.06 -25.33
C GLY A 276 0.77 -3.19 -24.07
N ASP A 277 -0.04 -2.13 -24.12
CA ASP A 277 -0.18 -1.16 -23.04
C ASP A 277 -1.17 -1.66 -21.97
N VAL A 278 -1.09 -1.04 -20.78
CA VAL A 278 -2.08 -1.27 -19.73
C VAL A 278 -3.44 -0.74 -20.20
N PRO A 279 -4.50 -1.57 -20.20
CA PRO A 279 -5.82 -1.14 -20.61
C PRO A 279 -6.35 0.01 -19.77
N SER A 280 -7.22 0.82 -20.36
CA SER A 280 -7.83 1.95 -19.66
C SER A 280 -8.75 1.48 -18.52
N PRO A 281 -8.63 2.04 -17.32
CA PRO A 281 -9.54 1.75 -16.21
C PRO A 281 -10.96 2.35 -16.41
N ILE A 282 -11.19 3.12 -17.47
CA ILE A 282 -12.52 3.63 -17.83
C ILE A 282 -13.35 2.54 -18.53
N ASN A 283 -12.68 1.74 -19.38
CA ASN A 283 -13.29 0.61 -20.11
C ASN A 283 -12.43 -0.63 -19.87
N PRO A 284 -12.50 -1.23 -18.68
CA PRO A 284 -11.72 -2.43 -18.41
C PRO A 284 -12.16 -3.57 -19.34
N PRO A 285 -11.20 -4.42 -19.75
CA PRO A 285 -11.51 -5.59 -20.59
C PRO A 285 -12.54 -6.49 -19.93
N SER A 286 -13.40 -7.14 -20.75
CA SER A 286 -14.29 -8.22 -20.31
C SER A 286 -13.48 -9.42 -19.83
N GLY A 287 -14.07 -10.27 -19.00
CA GLY A 287 -13.40 -11.46 -18.47
C GLY A 287 -12.20 -11.12 -17.60
N CYS A 288 -11.13 -11.88 -17.74
CA CYS A 288 -9.88 -11.62 -17.02
C CYS A 288 -9.27 -10.29 -17.47
N ARG A 289 -9.09 -9.33 -16.56
CA ARG A 289 -8.54 -8.00 -16.89
C ARG A 289 -7.14 -8.03 -17.50
N PHE A 290 -6.38 -9.10 -17.22
CA PHE A 290 -5.03 -9.28 -17.75
C PHE A 290 -4.98 -9.99 -19.10
N HIS A 291 -6.11 -10.49 -19.64
CA HIS A 291 -6.12 -11.32 -20.85
C HIS A 291 -5.47 -10.66 -22.08
N THR A 292 -5.54 -9.34 -22.21
CA THR A 292 -4.97 -8.58 -23.35
C THR A 292 -3.44 -8.58 -23.37
N ARG A 293 -2.81 -8.86 -22.24
CA ARG A 293 -1.33 -8.89 -22.07
C ARG A 293 -0.82 -10.26 -21.61
N CYS A 294 -1.73 -11.22 -21.39
CA CYS A 294 -1.38 -12.53 -20.86
C CYS A 294 -0.75 -13.41 -21.95
N PRO A 295 0.47 -13.93 -21.78
CA PRO A 295 1.09 -14.82 -22.75
C PRO A 295 0.44 -16.21 -22.79
N TYR A 296 -0.48 -16.52 -21.87
CA TYR A 296 -1.18 -17.80 -21.75
C TYR A 296 -2.69 -17.64 -21.96
N VAL A 297 -3.13 -16.59 -22.66
CA VAL A 297 -4.56 -16.29 -22.87
C VAL A 297 -5.25 -17.38 -23.71
N PHE A 298 -6.49 -17.74 -23.32
CA PHE A 298 -7.37 -18.62 -24.08
C PHE A 298 -8.82 -18.10 -24.00
N ASP A 299 -9.77 -18.72 -24.73
CA ASP A 299 -11.10 -18.14 -24.96
C ASP A 299 -11.86 -17.81 -23.68
N ARG A 300 -11.82 -18.68 -22.67
CA ARG A 300 -12.47 -18.43 -21.38
C ARG A 300 -11.98 -17.15 -20.70
N CYS A 301 -10.69 -16.82 -20.85
CA CYS A 301 -10.12 -15.60 -20.28
C CYS A 301 -10.75 -14.32 -20.85
N ARG A 302 -11.31 -14.37 -22.07
CA ARG A 302 -11.91 -13.21 -22.75
C ARG A 302 -13.35 -12.94 -22.30
N THR A 303 -14.04 -13.97 -21.84
CA THR A 303 -15.48 -13.93 -21.58
C THR A 303 -15.83 -14.02 -20.09
N GLU A 304 -15.05 -14.76 -19.32
CA GLU A 304 -15.30 -15.00 -17.89
C GLU A 304 -14.27 -14.32 -17.01
N GLU A 305 -14.72 -13.60 -15.98
CA GLU A 305 -13.84 -13.06 -14.94
C GLU A 305 -13.42 -14.20 -14.00
N PRO A 306 -12.10 -14.43 -13.80
CA PRO A 306 -11.64 -15.43 -12.85
C PRO A 306 -11.87 -14.97 -11.41
N GLU A 307 -12.46 -15.84 -10.60
CA GLU A 307 -12.57 -15.62 -9.15
C GLU A 307 -11.23 -15.77 -8.46
N LEU A 308 -11.04 -14.99 -7.40
CA LEU A 308 -9.89 -15.15 -6.49
C LEU A 308 -10.12 -16.41 -5.64
N ARG A 309 -9.48 -17.53 -6.01
CA ARG A 309 -9.64 -18.84 -5.37
C ARG A 309 -8.33 -19.37 -4.83
N GLN A 310 -8.42 -20.20 -3.81
CA GLN A 310 -7.26 -20.82 -3.19
C GLN A 310 -6.58 -21.79 -4.17
N ARG A 311 -5.25 -21.63 -4.35
CA ARG A 311 -4.41 -22.44 -5.24
C ARG A 311 -3.42 -23.32 -4.47
N ALA A 312 -3.05 -22.87 -3.29
CA ALA A 312 -2.27 -23.60 -2.30
C ALA A 312 -2.65 -23.08 -0.91
N GLU A 313 -2.16 -23.71 0.14
CA GLU A 313 -2.39 -23.24 1.50
C GLU A 313 -1.91 -21.79 1.67
N GLY A 314 -2.83 -20.90 2.02
CA GLY A 314 -2.56 -19.47 2.18
C GLY A 314 -2.32 -18.68 0.89
N GLN A 315 -2.38 -19.31 -0.30
CA GLN A 315 -2.16 -18.67 -1.59
C GLN A 315 -3.43 -18.67 -2.45
N TRP A 316 -3.86 -17.50 -2.86
CA TRP A 316 -5.06 -17.24 -3.65
C TRP A 316 -4.70 -16.54 -4.94
N ALA A 317 -5.27 -16.99 -6.08
CA ALA A 317 -5.05 -16.36 -7.38
C ALA A 317 -6.31 -16.35 -8.24
N ALA A 318 -6.52 -15.23 -8.94
CA ALA A 318 -7.60 -15.00 -9.89
C ALA A 318 -7.14 -15.35 -11.31
N CYS A 319 -7.02 -16.65 -11.60
CA CYS A 319 -6.59 -17.15 -12.90
C CYS A 319 -7.40 -18.40 -13.26
N HIS A 320 -7.68 -18.62 -14.57
CA HIS A 320 -8.34 -19.82 -15.06
C HIS A 320 -7.37 -21.00 -15.21
N LEU A 321 -6.06 -20.75 -15.31
CA LEU A 321 -5.04 -21.81 -15.34
C LEU A 321 -4.93 -22.47 -13.96
N ASP A 322 -4.81 -23.79 -13.92
CA ASP A 322 -4.56 -24.52 -12.68
C ASP A 322 -3.08 -24.50 -12.28
N ALA A 323 -2.17 -24.50 -13.25
CA ALA A 323 -0.74 -24.32 -13.07
C ALA A 323 -0.17 -23.42 -14.17
N LEU A 324 0.85 -22.62 -13.81
CA LEU A 324 1.55 -21.81 -14.81
C LEU A 324 2.54 -22.69 -15.59
N PRO A 325 2.54 -22.65 -16.92
CA PRO A 325 3.57 -23.28 -17.73
C PRO A 325 4.97 -22.71 -17.42
N GLU A 326 6.01 -23.53 -17.51
CA GLU A 326 7.39 -23.09 -17.28
C GLU A 326 7.84 -22.05 -18.31
N SER A 327 7.43 -22.21 -19.57
CA SER A 327 7.70 -21.26 -20.65
C SER A 327 6.40 -20.75 -21.26
N PRO A 328 6.33 -19.47 -21.72
CA PRO A 328 5.22 -19.02 -22.51
C PRO A 328 5.12 -19.84 -23.81
N ALA A 329 3.88 -20.15 -24.23
CA ALA A 329 3.66 -20.75 -25.54
C ALA A 329 4.25 -19.80 -26.59
N THR A 330 5.17 -20.31 -27.40
CA THR A 330 5.69 -19.59 -28.57
C THR A 330 4.52 -19.39 -29.53
N ALA A 331 4.02 -18.15 -29.62
CA ALA A 331 3.05 -17.73 -30.63
C ALA A 331 3.78 -17.19 -31.85
#